data_148495a19707e6ddc89c61fc509cf7c0
#
_entry.id   148495a19707e6ddc89c61fc509cf7c0
#
_cell.length_a   1.000
_cell.length_b   1.000
_cell.length_c   1.000
_cell.angle_alpha   90.00
_cell.angle_beta   90.00
_cell.angle_gamma   90.00
#
_symmetry.space_group_name_H-M   'P 1'
#
loop_
_entity.id
_entity.type
_entity.pdbx_description
1 polymer ?
#
loop_
_entity_poly.entity_id
_entity_poly.type
_entity_poly.pdbx_seq_one_letter_code
_entity_poly.pdbx_strand_id
1 'polypeptide(L)'
;MIYIDFILLTTLLLPILLRRTLISAWLTIATASIDTVQTESTALYDATNYRLKFNELKIYIEHYLNDQHDPTDRMIRIADVEQEQNTYIFNSNEDNENLYMWNVDDPDGDDADLLPDGEDIYLFNDSEIDDIEDFIVEVPVALVFNEDALRRDVDTFRLPGMKYSIVNV
;
A
#
# COMPACT_ATOMS: atom_id res chain seq x y z
N MET A 1 -2.71 -15.21 -20.68
CA MET A 1 -3.74 -16.27 -20.73
C MET A 1 -4.11 -16.51 -22.19
N ILE A 2 -4.45 -17.75 -22.60
CA ILE A 2 -4.84 -18.05 -23.98
C ILE A 2 -6.35 -17.86 -24.08
N TYR A 3 -6.80 -16.97 -24.95
CA TYR A 3 -8.21 -16.81 -25.27
C TYR A 3 -8.64 -17.92 -26.23
N ILE A 4 -9.68 -18.65 -25.89
CA ILE A 4 -10.24 -19.72 -26.73
C ILE A 4 -11.63 -19.28 -27.20
N ASP A 5 -11.78 -19.13 -28.49
CA ASP A 5 -13.10 -18.89 -29.11
C ASP A 5 -13.91 -20.20 -29.12
N PHE A 6 -14.78 -20.34 -28.12
CA PHE A 6 -15.61 -21.54 -27.98
C PHE A 6 -16.66 -21.67 -29.08
N ILE A 7 -17.13 -20.56 -29.65
CA ILE A 7 -18.10 -20.56 -30.75
C ILE A 7 -17.44 -21.12 -32.00
N LEU A 8 -16.23 -20.65 -32.32
CA LEU A 8 -15.47 -21.17 -33.42
C LEU A 8 -15.09 -22.63 -33.21
N LEU A 9 -14.63 -22.98 -32.04
CA LEU A 9 -14.20 -24.33 -31.67
C LEU A 9 -15.36 -25.34 -31.82
N THR A 10 -16.55 -24.99 -31.30
CA THR A 10 -17.73 -25.87 -31.40
C THR A 10 -18.20 -26.04 -32.84
N THR A 11 -18.15 -24.99 -33.67
CA THR A 11 -18.50 -25.09 -35.10
C THR A 11 -17.50 -25.93 -35.87
N LEU A 12 -16.22 -25.86 -35.56
CA LEU A 12 -15.17 -26.66 -36.17
C LEU A 12 -15.23 -28.14 -35.80
N LEU A 13 -15.55 -28.43 -34.53
CA LEU A 13 -15.69 -29.81 -34.03
C LEU A 13 -16.95 -30.50 -34.54
N LEU A 14 -17.94 -29.74 -35.00
CA LEU A 14 -19.17 -30.32 -35.50
C LEU A 14 -18.94 -31.04 -36.87
N PRO A 15 -19.37 -32.32 -37.01
CA PRO A 15 -19.34 -33.01 -38.29
C PRO A 15 -20.07 -32.21 -39.37
N ILE A 16 -19.57 -32.24 -40.60
CA ILE A 16 -20.07 -31.44 -41.70
C ILE A 16 -21.59 -31.67 -41.92
N LEU A 17 -22.05 -32.89 -41.73
CA LEU A 17 -23.48 -33.25 -41.88
C LEU A 17 -24.40 -32.56 -40.84
N LEU A 18 -23.87 -32.19 -39.67
CA LEU A 18 -24.61 -31.56 -38.58
C LEU A 18 -24.47 -30.03 -38.57
N ARG A 19 -23.68 -29.44 -39.47
CA ARG A 19 -23.51 -27.98 -39.59
C ARG A 19 -24.72 -27.31 -40.24
N ARG A 20 -25.91 -27.57 -39.67
CA ARG A 20 -27.15 -26.90 -40.08
C ARG A 20 -27.40 -25.67 -39.24
N THR A 21 -28.08 -24.68 -39.83
CA THR A 21 -28.37 -23.38 -39.16
C THR A 21 -28.99 -23.52 -37.78
N LEU A 22 -29.93 -24.45 -37.61
CA LEU A 22 -30.59 -24.72 -36.31
C LEU A 22 -29.63 -25.24 -35.26
N ILE A 23 -28.76 -26.20 -35.64
CA ILE A 23 -27.81 -26.82 -34.70
C ILE A 23 -26.72 -25.83 -34.33
N SER A 24 -26.23 -25.06 -35.31
CA SER A 24 -25.25 -23.99 -35.00
C SER A 24 -25.82 -22.91 -34.12
N ALA A 25 -27.07 -22.48 -34.34
CA ALA A 25 -27.73 -21.52 -33.46
C ALA A 25 -27.88 -22.01 -32.02
N TRP A 26 -28.30 -23.29 -31.85
CA TRP A 26 -28.37 -23.92 -30.54
C TRP A 26 -27.04 -23.99 -29.81
N LEU A 27 -25.98 -24.35 -30.52
CA LEU A 27 -24.62 -24.42 -29.98
C LEU A 27 -24.09 -23.02 -29.62
N THR A 28 -24.39 -22.01 -30.41
CA THR A 28 -24.01 -20.63 -30.10
C THR A 28 -24.65 -20.17 -28.80
N ILE A 29 -25.92 -20.47 -28.58
CA ILE A 29 -26.62 -20.14 -27.32
C ILE A 29 -26.01 -20.91 -26.15
N ALA A 30 -25.74 -22.20 -26.32
CA ALA A 30 -25.17 -23.03 -25.26
C ALA A 30 -23.73 -22.60 -24.89
N THR A 31 -22.94 -22.13 -25.85
CA THR A 31 -21.54 -21.70 -25.62
C THR A 31 -21.42 -20.25 -25.17
N ALA A 32 -22.44 -19.41 -25.37
CA ALA A 32 -22.43 -18.01 -24.98
C ALA A 32 -22.17 -17.81 -23.48
N SER A 33 -22.72 -18.67 -22.62
CA SER A 33 -22.47 -18.62 -21.18
C SER A 33 -21.02 -18.97 -20.82
N ILE A 34 -20.39 -19.88 -21.56
CA ILE A 34 -19.00 -20.25 -21.36
C ILE A 34 -18.08 -19.11 -21.78
N ASP A 35 -18.38 -18.44 -22.87
CA ASP A 35 -17.63 -17.28 -23.36
C ASP A 35 -17.67 -16.11 -22.35
N THR A 36 -18.83 -15.88 -21.75
CA THR A 36 -18.99 -14.87 -20.68
C THR A 36 -18.10 -15.20 -19.48
N VAL A 37 -18.16 -16.45 -18.98
CA VAL A 37 -17.33 -16.90 -17.85
C VAL A 37 -15.83 -16.81 -18.18
N GLN A 38 -15.44 -17.14 -19.40
CA GLN A 38 -14.05 -17.01 -19.83
C GLN A 38 -13.60 -15.53 -19.80
N THR A 39 -14.43 -14.62 -20.30
CA THR A 39 -14.14 -13.19 -20.33
C THR A 39 -13.98 -12.65 -18.91
N GLU A 40 -14.90 -12.99 -18.01
CA GLU A 40 -14.81 -12.61 -16.58
C GLU A 40 -13.57 -13.20 -15.90
N SER A 41 -13.28 -14.49 -16.15
CA SER A 41 -12.10 -15.15 -15.61
C SER A 41 -10.80 -14.51 -16.10
N THR A 42 -10.76 -14.10 -17.38
CA THR A 42 -9.60 -13.42 -17.95
C THR A 42 -9.40 -12.04 -17.31
N ALA A 43 -10.49 -11.29 -17.15
CA ALA A 43 -10.46 -9.98 -16.48
C ALA A 43 -9.98 -10.10 -15.02
N LEU A 44 -10.49 -11.09 -14.29
CA LEU A 44 -10.04 -11.36 -12.92
C LEU A 44 -8.56 -11.75 -12.86
N TYR A 45 -8.11 -12.59 -13.79
CA TYR A 45 -6.71 -13.00 -13.87
C TYR A 45 -5.80 -11.78 -14.12
N ASP A 46 -6.16 -10.91 -15.05
CA ASP A 46 -5.38 -9.72 -15.38
C ASP A 46 -5.38 -8.71 -14.20
N ALA A 47 -6.53 -8.51 -13.55
CA ALA A 47 -6.63 -7.68 -12.35
C ALA A 47 -5.79 -8.23 -11.19
N THR A 48 -5.80 -9.56 -10.99
CA THR A 48 -5.00 -10.20 -9.95
C THR A 48 -3.51 -10.09 -10.25
N ASN A 49 -3.10 -10.35 -11.50
CA ASN A 49 -1.70 -10.19 -11.91
C ASN A 49 -1.22 -8.75 -11.79
N TYR A 50 -2.11 -7.78 -12.04
CA TYR A 50 -1.79 -6.38 -11.83
C TYR A 50 -1.50 -6.11 -10.36
N ARG A 51 -2.37 -6.55 -9.44
CA ARG A 51 -2.18 -6.40 -7.99
C ARG A 51 -0.91 -7.08 -7.48
N LEU A 52 -0.56 -8.25 -8.01
CA LEU A 52 0.65 -8.99 -7.62
C LEU A 52 1.97 -8.31 -8.03
N LYS A 53 1.92 -7.27 -8.87
CA LYS A 53 3.10 -6.46 -9.20
C LYS A 53 3.49 -5.52 -8.07
N PHE A 54 2.55 -5.21 -7.18
CA PHE A 54 2.75 -4.29 -6.08
C PHE A 54 3.01 -5.07 -4.79
N ASN A 55 3.88 -4.53 -3.98
CA ASN A 55 4.23 -5.05 -2.67
C ASN A 55 4.09 -3.94 -1.61
N GLU A 56 4.49 -4.24 -0.40
CA GLU A 56 4.37 -3.39 0.79
C GLU A 56 5.35 -2.19 0.79
N LEU A 57 6.22 -2.05 -0.21
CA LEU A 57 7.13 -0.91 -0.30
C LEU A 57 6.36 0.36 -0.64
N LYS A 58 6.65 1.46 0.06
CA LYS A 58 6.00 2.77 -0.09
C LYS A 58 5.92 3.22 -1.56
N ILE A 59 7.01 3.05 -2.32
CA ILE A 59 7.07 3.38 -3.75
C ILE A 59 6.01 2.61 -4.56
N TYR A 60 5.78 1.33 -4.25
CA TYR A 60 4.78 0.54 -4.97
C TYR A 60 3.36 0.88 -4.55
N ILE A 61 3.13 1.17 -3.27
CA ILE A 61 1.83 1.64 -2.78
C ILE A 61 1.50 2.98 -3.45
N GLU A 62 2.45 3.93 -3.46
CA GLU A 62 2.31 5.22 -4.13
C GLU A 62 1.99 5.06 -5.62
N HIS A 63 2.71 4.18 -6.32
CA HIS A 63 2.43 3.87 -7.71
C HIS A 63 1.02 3.32 -7.93
N TYR A 64 0.59 2.40 -7.08
CA TYR A 64 -0.74 1.81 -7.16
C TYR A 64 -1.84 2.84 -6.91
N LEU A 65 -1.68 3.67 -5.87
CA LEU A 65 -2.63 4.72 -5.54
C LEU A 65 -2.77 5.74 -6.67
N ASN A 66 -1.66 6.15 -7.27
CA ASN A 66 -1.66 7.03 -8.43
C ASN A 66 -2.34 6.38 -9.65
N ASP A 67 -2.09 5.11 -9.91
CA ASP A 67 -2.73 4.41 -11.04
C ASP A 67 -4.25 4.30 -10.87
N GLN A 68 -4.76 4.18 -9.62
CA GLN A 68 -6.18 3.99 -9.33
C GLN A 68 -6.93 5.31 -9.13
N HIS A 69 -6.34 6.26 -8.43
CA HIS A 69 -7.03 7.48 -7.97
C HIS A 69 -6.58 8.74 -8.72
N ASP A 70 -5.34 8.79 -9.20
CA ASP A 70 -4.81 9.93 -9.94
C ASP A 70 -3.95 9.50 -11.14
N PRO A 71 -4.55 8.91 -12.18
CA PRO A 71 -3.80 8.42 -13.34
C PRO A 71 -3.21 9.54 -14.21
N THR A 72 -3.70 10.79 -14.07
CA THR A 72 -3.33 11.92 -14.91
C THR A 72 -2.11 12.66 -14.38
N ASP A 73 -2.20 13.14 -13.16
CA ASP A 73 -1.19 14.04 -12.59
C ASP A 73 -0.21 13.29 -11.68
N ARG A 74 -0.63 12.14 -11.13
CA ARG A 74 0.18 11.25 -10.29
C ARG A 74 0.83 12.01 -9.12
N MET A 75 0.03 12.77 -8.41
CA MET A 75 0.50 13.66 -7.35
C MET A 75 0.30 13.11 -5.93
N ILE A 76 -0.30 11.91 -5.80
CA ILE A 76 -0.38 11.24 -4.51
C ILE A 76 1.01 10.78 -4.11
N ARG A 77 1.44 11.12 -2.88
CA ARG A 77 2.76 10.79 -2.33
C ARG A 77 2.63 10.10 -0.98
N ILE A 78 3.64 9.33 -0.63
CA ILE A 78 3.76 8.74 0.69
C ILE A 78 5.01 9.34 1.34
N ALA A 79 4.80 10.15 2.36
CA ALA A 79 5.86 10.73 3.16
C ALA A 79 6.12 9.87 4.40
N ASP A 80 7.39 9.79 4.80
CA ASP A 80 7.74 9.25 6.11
C ASP A 80 7.42 10.30 7.16
N VAL A 81 6.86 9.87 8.28
CA VAL A 81 6.82 10.73 9.46
C VAL A 81 8.25 10.83 9.96
N GLU A 82 8.79 12.04 10.01
CA GLU A 82 10.05 12.28 10.72
C GLU A 82 9.79 11.96 12.18
N GLN A 83 10.14 10.76 12.61
CA GLN A 83 10.18 10.44 14.03
C GLN A 83 11.24 11.36 14.62
N GLU A 84 10.81 12.23 15.50
CA GLU A 84 11.73 13.01 16.32
C GLU A 84 12.76 12.04 16.90
N GLN A 85 14.00 12.38 16.76
CA GLN A 85 15.17 11.53 16.92
C GLN A 85 15.02 10.58 18.10
N ASN A 86 15.15 9.28 17.84
CA ASN A 86 15.26 8.30 18.91
C ASN A 86 16.39 8.73 19.83
N THR A 87 16.05 9.19 21.02
CA THR A 87 17.03 9.57 22.02
C THR A 87 17.69 8.29 22.54
N TYR A 88 18.91 8.05 22.10
CA TYR A 88 19.69 6.92 22.61
C TYR A 88 20.39 7.31 23.90
N ILE A 89 20.21 6.50 24.92
CA ILE A 89 20.97 6.60 26.17
C ILE A 89 22.19 5.70 26.02
N PHE A 90 23.36 6.31 25.94
CA PHE A 90 24.62 5.60 25.81
C PHE A 90 25.19 5.21 27.18
N ASN A 91 25.96 4.13 27.20
CA ASN A 91 26.67 3.74 28.39
C ASN A 91 27.96 4.60 28.52
N SER A 92 28.39 4.92 29.71
CA SER A 92 29.57 5.73 30.02
C SER A 92 30.89 5.23 29.38
N ASN A 93 30.92 4.01 28.83
CA ASN A 93 32.07 3.43 28.15
C ASN A 93 32.02 3.58 26.62
N GLU A 94 31.01 4.24 26.08
CA GLU A 94 30.87 4.48 24.65
C GLU A 94 31.37 5.89 24.35
N ASP A 95 32.39 5.99 23.48
CA ASP A 95 33.06 7.25 23.13
C ASP A 95 32.17 8.19 22.24
N ASN A 96 30.87 8.20 22.44
CA ASN A 96 29.98 9.09 21.71
C ASN A 96 29.59 10.29 22.58
N GLU A 97 29.52 11.47 22.00
CA GLU A 97 29.11 12.73 22.65
C GLU A 97 27.62 12.66 23.06
N ASN A 98 27.21 12.92 24.41
CA ASN A 98 26.39 12.00 24.90
C ASN A 98 25.46 12.41 25.96
N LEU A 99 24.31 11.83 25.89
CA LEU A 99 23.31 11.95 26.91
C LEU A 99 23.67 11.08 28.09
N TYR A 100 24.14 11.68 29.17
CA TYR A 100 24.35 10.99 30.44
C TYR A 100 23.16 11.32 31.34
N MET A 101 22.55 10.29 31.93
CA MET A 101 21.62 10.50 33.03
C MET A 101 22.40 10.61 34.34
N TRP A 102 22.43 11.77 34.92
CA TRP A 102 23.04 12.03 36.19
C TRP A 102 22.02 11.89 37.32
N ASN A 103 22.45 11.37 38.44
CA ASN A 103 21.63 11.42 39.67
C ASN A 103 21.85 12.80 40.33
N VAL A 104 20.78 13.35 40.89
CA VAL A 104 20.83 14.65 41.61
C VAL A 104 21.86 14.69 42.73
N ASP A 105 22.28 13.54 43.25
CA ASP A 105 23.27 13.40 44.33
C ASP A 105 24.70 13.13 43.80
N ASP A 106 24.95 13.20 42.51
CA ASP A 106 26.26 12.94 41.93
C ASP A 106 27.12 14.20 42.01
N PRO A 107 28.24 14.16 42.77
CA PRO A 107 29.06 15.35 43.05
C PRO A 107 29.78 15.91 41.79
N ASP A 108 29.87 15.16 40.74
CA ASP A 108 30.48 15.54 39.47
C ASP A 108 29.46 16.08 38.43
N GLY A 109 28.18 16.15 38.83
CA GLY A 109 27.06 16.62 37.98
C GLY A 109 26.87 18.13 37.92
N ASP A 110 27.81 18.91 38.43
CA ASP A 110 27.76 20.36 38.49
C ASP A 110 27.98 20.96 37.14
N ASP A 111 27.38 21.14 36.24
CA ASP A 111 27.48 21.84 34.94
C ASP A 111 27.07 20.99 33.72
N ALA A 112 26.11 20.12 33.93
CA ALA A 112 25.54 19.46 32.76
C ALA A 112 24.72 20.47 31.92
N ASP A 113 25.39 21.12 31.01
CA ASP A 113 24.77 21.52 29.76
C ASP A 113 24.33 20.24 29.04
N LEU A 114 23.23 19.66 29.53
CA LEU A 114 22.74 18.33 29.11
C LEU A 114 22.26 18.34 27.67
N LEU A 115 22.02 19.52 27.11
CA LEU A 115 21.66 19.72 25.72
C LEU A 115 22.19 21.08 25.25
N PRO A 116 22.68 21.18 24.04
CA PRO A 116 23.26 22.43 23.52
C PRO A 116 22.29 23.62 23.50
N ASP A 117 20.98 23.41 23.60
CA ASP A 117 19.96 24.46 23.49
C ASP A 117 18.89 24.43 24.59
N GLY A 118 19.07 23.67 25.68
CA GLY A 118 18.11 23.62 26.80
C GLY A 118 16.79 22.94 26.45
N GLU A 119 16.79 22.05 25.48
CA GLU A 119 15.62 21.28 25.14
C GLU A 119 15.42 20.13 26.15
N ASP A 120 14.20 19.98 26.62
CA ASP A 120 13.83 18.91 27.55
C ASP A 120 13.84 17.56 26.81
N ILE A 121 14.49 16.55 27.42
CA ILE A 121 14.45 15.18 26.91
C ILE A 121 13.18 14.51 27.41
N TYR A 122 12.33 14.15 26.49
CA TYR A 122 11.14 13.39 26.79
C TYR A 122 11.39 11.90 26.58
N LEU A 123 11.24 11.11 27.63
CA LEU A 123 11.18 9.65 27.51
C LEU A 123 9.71 9.25 27.33
N PHE A 124 9.40 8.76 26.15
CA PHE A 124 8.05 8.31 25.85
C PHE A 124 7.78 6.93 26.45
N ASN A 125 6.60 6.73 26.98
CA ASN A 125 6.11 5.43 27.42
C ASN A 125 5.54 4.67 26.20
N ASP A 126 5.54 3.34 26.22
CA ASP A 126 4.98 2.48 25.16
C ASP A 126 3.55 2.88 24.75
N SER A 127 2.75 3.43 25.69
CA SER A 127 1.40 3.92 25.39
C SER A 127 1.35 5.26 24.66
N GLU A 128 2.42 6.04 24.69
CA GLU A 128 2.55 7.33 23.99
C GLU A 128 3.09 7.14 22.58
N ILE A 129 3.87 6.09 22.37
CA ILE A 129 4.37 5.67 21.04
C ILE A 129 3.23 5.09 20.18
N ASP A 130 2.16 4.61 20.84
CA ASP A 130 1.01 3.99 20.15
C ASP A 130 0.24 4.96 19.23
N ASP A 131 0.40 6.27 19.39
CA ASP A 131 -0.25 7.28 18.55
C ASP A 131 0.62 7.82 17.40
N ILE A 132 1.87 7.35 17.28
CA ILE A 132 2.75 7.78 16.20
C ILE A 132 2.39 7.06 14.92
N GLU A 133 2.20 7.82 13.86
CA GLU A 133 1.96 7.30 12.52
C GLU A 133 3.29 6.88 11.87
N ASP A 134 3.29 5.77 11.15
CA ASP A 134 4.49 5.28 10.45
C ASP A 134 4.72 5.99 9.13
N PHE A 135 3.63 6.43 8.49
CA PHE A 135 3.70 7.18 7.24
C PHE A 135 2.43 8.01 7.00
N ILE A 136 2.56 9.01 6.16
CA ILE A 136 1.47 9.90 5.76
C ILE A 136 1.21 9.73 4.27
N VAL A 137 -0.06 9.62 3.90
CA VAL A 137 -0.50 9.65 2.51
C VAL A 137 -0.93 11.07 2.17
N GLU A 138 -0.12 11.76 1.39
CA GLU A 138 -0.39 13.12 0.93
C GLU A 138 -1.24 13.07 -0.35
N VAL A 139 -2.39 13.71 -0.29
CA VAL A 139 -3.33 13.79 -1.42
C VAL A 139 -3.52 15.25 -1.81
N PRO A 140 -3.39 15.61 -3.10
CA PRO A 140 -3.58 17.00 -3.51
C PRO A 140 -5.03 17.44 -3.29
N VAL A 141 -5.22 18.65 -2.73
CA VAL A 141 -6.55 19.26 -2.47
C VAL A 141 -7.42 19.30 -3.72
N ALA A 142 -6.81 19.45 -4.90
CA ALA A 142 -7.53 19.51 -6.17
C ALA A 142 -8.12 18.16 -6.61
N LEU A 143 -7.68 17.05 -6.03
CA LEU A 143 -8.13 15.72 -6.40
C LEU A 143 -9.46 15.38 -5.72
N VAL A 144 -10.48 15.08 -6.52
CA VAL A 144 -11.75 14.57 -6.00
C VAL A 144 -11.66 13.05 -5.90
N PHE A 145 -11.54 12.56 -4.69
CA PHE A 145 -11.37 11.12 -4.42
C PHE A 145 -12.34 10.62 -3.35
N ASN A 146 -12.51 9.30 -3.31
CA ASN A 146 -13.29 8.65 -2.25
C ASN A 146 -12.31 8.15 -1.19
N GLU A 147 -12.32 8.78 0.00
CA GLU A 147 -11.43 8.44 1.10
C GLU A 147 -11.56 6.98 1.55
N ASP A 148 -12.78 6.43 1.60
CA ASP A 148 -12.99 5.04 1.99
C ASP A 148 -12.40 4.05 0.97
N ALA A 149 -12.39 4.42 -0.30
CA ALA A 149 -11.76 3.61 -1.35
C ALA A 149 -10.23 3.67 -1.22
N LEU A 150 -9.69 4.86 -1.04
CA LEU A 150 -8.26 5.08 -0.85
C LEU A 150 -7.74 4.33 0.39
N ARG A 151 -8.46 4.42 1.51
CA ARG A 151 -8.12 3.68 2.75
C ARG A 151 -8.08 2.17 2.53
N ARG A 152 -9.08 1.60 1.86
CA ARG A 152 -9.12 0.17 1.54
C ARG A 152 -7.95 -0.26 0.66
N ASP A 153 -7.54 0.59 -0.27
CA ASP A 153 -6.43 0.32 -1.15
C ASP A 153 -5.09 0.36 -0.40
N VAL A 154 -4.88 1.33 0.49
CA VAL A 154 -3.72 1.38 1.38
C VAL A 154 -3.70 0.18 2.31
N ASP A 155 -4.83 -0.16 2.95
CA ASP A 155 -4.96 -1.29 3.86
C ASP A 155 -4.69 -2.65 3.20
N THR A 156 -4.85 -2.73 1.88
CA THR A 156 -4.58 -3.95 1.12
C THR A 156 -3.08 -4.23 1.02
N PHE A 157 -2.25 -3.20 0.99
CA PHE A 157 -0.81 -3.32 0.75
C PHE A 157 0.06 -3.00 1.97
N ARG A 158 -0.46 -2.27 2.97
CA ARG A 158 0.32 -1.94 4.17
C ARG A 158 0.65 -3.18 4.99
N LEU A 159 1.79 -3.16 5.67
CA LEU A 159 2.13 -4.18 6.66
C LEU A 159 1.15 -4.14 7.85
N PRO A 160 0.74 -5.29 8.37
CA PRO A 160 -0.06 -5.35 9.58
C PRO A 160 0.65 -4.65 10.75
N GLY A 161 -0.06 -3.74 11.41
CA GLY A 161 0.47 -2.97 12.54
C GLY A 161 0.97 -1.58 12.21
N MET A 162 1.25 -1.27 10.94
CA MET A 162 1.61 0.10 10.56
C MET A 162 0.41 1.04 10.64
N LYS A 163 0.62 2.22 11.17
CA LYS A 163 -0.38 3.30 11.29
C LYS A 163 -0.11 4.37 10.24
N TYR A 164 -1.15 4.94 9.69
CA TYR A 164 -1.03 6.01 8.70
C TYR A 164 -2.17 7.02 8.81
N SER A 165 -1.91 8.23 8.36
CA SER A 165 -2.93 9.25 8.13
C SER A 165 -3.00 9.65 6.66
N ILE A 166 -4.11 10.26 6.29
CA ILE A 166 -4.32 10.85 4.98
C ILE A 166 -4.42 12.36 5.17
N VAL A 167 -3.53 13.09 4.53
CA VAL A 167 -3.45 14.55 4.63
C VAL A 167 -3.68 15.16 3.24
N ASN A 168 -4.52 16.16 3.17
CA ASN A 168 -4.74 16.93 1.95
C ASN A 168 -3.72 18.08 1.88
N VAL A 169 -2.92 18.10 0.82
CA VAL A 169 -1.83 19.05 0.60
C VAL A 169 -2.07 19.92 -0.63
#